data_bded167e27d4724f3322799a303f191b
#
_entry.id   bded167e27d4724f3322799a303f191b
#
_cell.length_a   1.000
_cell.length_b   1.000
_cell.length_c   1.000
_cell.angle_alpha   90.00
_cell.angle_beta   90.00
_cell.angle_gamma   90.00
#
_symmetry.space_group_name_H-M   'P 1'
#
loop_
_entity.id
_entity.type
_entity.pdbx_description
1 polymer ?
#
loop_
_entity_poly.entity_id
_entity_poly.type
_entity_poly.pdbx_seq_one_letter_code
_entity_poly.pdbx_strand_id
1 'polypeptide(L)'
;MQSYGRLLIIALLSVLSGWFLFHHTLETNKAETPAAVTTSANTPVFNASFPDLNGKQQPIKQWQGKVIVLNFWATWCPPCREEMPELSAMQQQYKDIVIVGLSTDDLEKTKEFIKTAPVSYPILAGDMEAMSFSETLGDDRGILPYTVIIDTKGAVVKTFFGRINQQILEETLIPLLKVSASK
;
A
#
# COMPACT_ATOMS: atom_id res chain seq x y z
N MET A 1 38.00 35.72 50.12
CA MET A 1 38.30 35.33 48.70
C MET A 1 38.09 33.85 48.34
N GLN A 2 37.82 32.97 49.31
CA GLN A 2 37.61 31.50 49.04
C GLN A 2 36.17 31.11 48.59
N SER A 3 35.19 32.00 48.80
CA SER A 3 33.79 31.66 48.48
C SER A 3 33.42 31.73 46.98
N TYR A 4 34.04 32.65 46.25
CA TYR A 4 33.74 32.84 44.81
C TYR A 4 34.29 31.73 43.90
N GLY A 5 35.43 31.12 44.31
CA GLY A 5 36.00 29.99 43.54
C GLY A 5 35.09 28.75 43.52
N ARG A 6 34.38 28.48 44.64
CA ARG A 6 33.45 27.34 44.72
C ARG A 6 32.18 27.55 43.86
N LEU A 7 31.67 28.78 43.80
CA LEU A 7 30.52 29.14 42.97
C LEU A 7 30.83 29.06 41.48
N LEU A 8 32.03 29.48 41.06
CA LEU A 8 32.46 29.35 39.65
C LEU A 8 32.67 27.93 39.23
N ILE A 9 33.16 27.03 40.07
CA ILE A 9 33.33 25.61 39.77
C ILE A 9 31.97 24.92 39.60
N ILE A 10 31.00 25.23 40.46
CA ILE A 10 29.63 24.66 40.35
C ILE A 10 28.95 25.14 39.07
N ALA A 11 29.10 26.42 38.70
CA ALA A 11 28.53 26.95 37.45
C ALA A 11 29.15 26.31 36.20
N LEU A 12 30.47 26.06 36.19
CA LEU A 12 31.15 25.39 35.09
C LEU A 12 30.74 23.92 34.96
N LEU A 13 30.59 23.22 36.07
CA LEU A 13 30.15 21.82 36.06
C LEU A 13 28.71 21.66 35.57
N SER A 14 27.82 22.60 35.90
CA SER A 14 26.43 22.58 35.43
C SER A 14 26.32 22.84 33.91
N VAL A 15 27.17 23.75 33.37
CA VAL A 15 27.21 24.02 31.92
C VAL A 15 27.77 22.82 31.14
N LEU A 16 28.82 22.17 31.65
CA LEU A 16 29.40 20.99 31.02
C LEU A 16 28.47 19.79 31.06
N SER A 17 27.75 19.58 32.16
CA SER A 17 26.75 18.48 32.23
C SER A 17 25.54 18.71 31.32
N GLY A 18 25.08 19.96 31.20
CA GLY A 18 24.00 20.34 30.28
C GLY A 18 24.40 20.16 28.81
N TRP A 19 25.65 20.54 28.47
CA TRP A 19 26.17 20.38 27.10
C TRP A 19 26.37 18.90 26.75
N PHE A 20 26.86 18.10 27.71
CA PHE A 20 27.01 16.64 27.50
C PHE A 20 25.65 15.93 27.31
N LEU A 21 24.65 16.28 28.13
CA LEU A 21 23.29 15.73 27.94
C LEU A 21 22.66 16.20 26.64
N PHE A 22 22.84 17.45 26.24
CA PHE A 22 22.36 17.99 24.98
C PHE A 22 23.00 17.27 23.76
N HIS A 23 24.30 17.05 23.79
CA HIS A 23 24.99 16.30 22.73
C HIS A 23 24.55 14.83 22.66
N HIS A 24 24.36 14.17 23.81
CA HIS A 24 23.89 12.80 23.83
C HIS A 24 22.45 12.62 23.31
N THR A 25 21.59 13.62 23.50
CA THR A 25 20.21 13.58 22.97
C THR A 25 20.14 13.87 21.47
N LEU A 26 21.14 14.50 20.88
CA LEU A 26 21.19 14.75 19.43
C LEU A 26 21.67 13.52 18.62
N GLU A 27 22.40 12.59 19.23
CA GLU A 27 22.88 11.38 18.54
C GLU A 27 21.85 10.25 18.49
N THR A 28 20.74 10.33 19.23
CA THR A 28 19.69 9.29 19.21
C THR A 28 18.62 9.51 18.15
N ASN A 29 18.61 10.63 17.42
CA ASN A 29 17.80 10.84 16.23
C ASN A 29 18.53 10.35 14.96
N LYS A 30 19.05 9.12 15.00
CA LYS A 30 19.39 8.40 13.78
C LYS A 30 18.08 8.21 13.01
N ALA A 31 17.97 8.88 11.87
CA ALA A 31 16.87 8.71 10.95
C ALA A 31 16.59 7.20 10.79
N GLU A 32 15.40 6.76 11.17
CA GLU A 32 14.93 5.43 10.80
C GLU A 32 14.96 5.38 9.28
N THR A 33 15.97 4.75 8.75
CA THR A 33 15.99 4.28 7.38
C THR A 33 14.70 3.48 7.22
N PRO A 34 13.87 3.74 6.18
CA PRO A 34 12.68 2.93 5.95
C PRO A 34 13.12 1.48 5.97
N ALA A 35 12.55 0.70 6.89
CA ALA A 35 12.88 -0.70 7.04
C ALA A 35 12.80 -1.35 5.65
N ALA A 36 13.93 -1.82 5.16
CA ALA A 36 13.99 -2.64 3.96
C ALA A 36 13.05 -3.82 4.23
N VAL A 37 11.92 -3.85 3.54
CA VAL A 37 10.98 -4.96 3.59
C VAL A 37 11.74 -6.19 3.14
N THR A 38 12.13 -7.01 4.09
CA THR A 38 12.83 -8.27 3.88
C THR A 38 11.96 -9.14 2.98
N THR A 39 12.45 -9.41 1.81
CA THR A 39 11.87 -10.26 0.78
C THR A 39 11.75 -11.70 1.32
N SER A 40 10.62 -12.02 1.94
CA SER A 40 10.28 -13.41 2.25
C SER A 40 9.50 -13.97 1.05
N ALA A 41 9.96 -15.10 0.52
CA ALA A 41 9.37 -15.80 -0.63
C ALA A 41 7.95 -16.38 -0.35
N ASN A 42 7.33 -16.01 0.76
CA ASN A 42 5.99 -16.40 1.17
C ASN A 42 5.14 -15.16 1.43
N THR A 43 4.94 -14.35 0.39
CA THR A 43 4.13 -13.14 0.51
C THR A 43 2.66 -13.55 0.68
N PRO A 44 1.97 -13.13 1.76
CA PRO A 44 0.59 -13.52 2.05
C PRO A 44 -0.37 -13.28 0.87
N VAL A 45 -0.06 -12.29 0.04
CA VAL A 45 -0.90 -11.89 -1.11
C VAL A 45 -1.12 -13.03 -2.12
N PHE A 46 -0.12 -13.88 -2.35
CA PHE A 46 -0.24 -14.97 -3.32
C PHE A 46 -0.95 -16.23 -2.78
N ASN A 47 -1.27 -16.26 -1.50
CA ASN A 47 -2.06 -17.34 -0.90
C ASN A 47 -3.57 -17.07 -0.99
N ALA A 48 -3.96 -15.83 -1.32
CA ALA A 48 -5.36 -15.45 -1.42
C ALA A 48 -5.99 -15.88 -2.76
N SER A 49 -7.27 -16.23 -2.70
CA SER A 49 -8.10 -16.59 -3.85
C SER A 49 -9.52 -16.10 -3.63
N PHE A 50 -10.13 -15.50 -4.64
CA PHE A 50 -11.48 -14.97 -4.56
C PHE A 50 -12.29 -15.35 -5.81
N PRO A 51 -13.61 -15.50 -5.74
CA PRO A 51 -14.43 -15.79 -6.89
C PRO A 51 -14.46 -14.62 -7.89
N ASP A 52 -14.38 -14.93 -9.17
CA ASP A 52 -14.72 -14.00 -10.25
C ASP A 52 -16.25 -13.87 -10.41
N LEU A 53 -16.70 -13.05 -11.36
CA LEU A 53 -18.12 -12.82 -11.63
C LEU A 53 -18.91 -14.08 -12.06
N ASN A 54 -18.24 -15.18 -12.36
CA ASN A 54 -18.85 -16.48 -12.66
C ASN A 54 -18.80 -17.44 -11.46
N GLY A 55 -18.29 -16.97 -10.31
CA GLY A 55 -18.13 -17.80 -9.11
C GLY A 55 -16.90 -18.70 -9.12
N LYS A 56 -16.04 -18.61 -10.15
CA LYS A 56 -14.83 -19.40 -10.23
C LYS A 56 -13.72 -18.77 -9.39
N GLN A 57 -13.13 -19.58 -8.50
CA GLN A 57 -12.00 -19.15 -7.69
C GLN A 57 -10.79 -18.76 -8.53
N GLN A 58 -10.30 -17.54 -8.30
CA GLN A 58 -9.16 -16.94 -9.00
C GLN A 58 -8.04 -16.67 -7.98
N PRO A 59 -6.96 -17.47 -7.96
CA PRO A 59 -5.84 -17.23 -7.07
C PRO A 59 -5.08 -15.96 -7.50
N ILE A 60 -4.76 -15.07 -6.57
CA ILE A 60 -3.94 -13.87 -6.87
C ILE A 60 -2.59 -14.26 -7.45
N LYS A 61 -2.07 -15.43 -7.10
CA LYS A 61 -0.82 -15.98 -7.62
C LYS A 61 -0.79 -16.14 -9.14
N GLN A 62 -1.93 -16.24 -9.83
CA GLN A 62 -1.96 -16.32 -11.30
C GLN A 62 -1.32 -15.12 -11.99
N TRP A 63 -1.24 -13.98 -11.32
CA TRP A 63 -0.62 -12.75 -11.81
C TRP A 63 0.81 -12.54 -11.29
N GLN A 64 1.41 -13.52 -10.62
CA GLN A 64 2.81 -13.46 -10.18
C GLN A 64 3.74 -13.21 -11.38
N GLY A 65 4.74 -12.35 -11.19
CA GLY A 65 5.64 -11.93 -12.27
C GLY A 65 5.21 -10.63 -12.96
N LYS A 66 3.99 -10.14 -12.71
CA LYS A 66 3.54 -8.80 -13.12
C LYS A 66 3.46 -7.85 -11.93
N VAL A 67 3.50 -6.56 -12.18
CA VAL A 67 3.12 -5.55 -11.19
C VAL A 67 1.60 -5.57 -11.06
N ILE A 68 1.09 -5.74 -9.83
CA ILE A 68 -0.35 -5.83 -9.57
C ILE A 68 -0.81 -4.55 -8.87
N VAL A 69 -1.89 -3.97 -9.37
CA VAL A 69 -2.66 -2.91 -8.72
C VAL A 69 -3.92 -3.55 -8.16
N LEU A 70 -3.89 -3.91 -6.88
CA LEU A 70 -5.03 -4.51 -6.21
C LEU A 70 -5.86 -3.40 -5.55
N ASN A 71 -7.06 -3.18 -6.08
CA ASN A 71 -7.97 -2.13 -5.66
C ASN A 71 -9.17 -2.73 -4.92
N PHE A 72 -9.32 -2.39 -3.64
CA PHE A 72 -10.47 -2.76 -2.82
C PHE A 72 -11.57 -1.71 -2.95
N TRP A 73 -12.78 -2.15 -3.24
CA TRP A 73 -13.89 -1.25 -3.56
C TRP A 73 -15.24 -1.85 -3.15
N ALA A 74 -16.30 -1.03 -3.19
CA ALA A 74 -17.68 -1.49 -2.98
C ALA A 74 -18.64 -0.76 -3.91
N THR A 75 -19.78 -1.39 -4.20
CA THR A 75 -20.82 -0.83 -5.08
C THR A 75 -21.46 0.44 -4.52
N TRP A 76 -21.52 0.56 -3.21
CA TRP A 76 -22.08 1.71 -2.47
C TRP A 76 -21.07 2.83 -2.22
N CYS A 77 -19.81 2.67 -2.62
CA CYS A 77 -18.71 3.62 -2.38
C CYS A 77 -18.60 4.62 -3.54
N PRO A 78 -19.03 5.89 -3.42
CA PRO A 78 -18.99 6.84 -4.53
C PRO A 78 -17.58 7.09 -5.08
N PRO A 79 -16.52 7.38 -4.27
CA PRO A 79 -15.18 7.60 -4.81
C PRO A 79 -14.59 6.36 -5.50
N CYS A 80 -14.97 5.13 -5.08
CA CYS A 80 -14.59 3.91 -5.77
C CYS A 80 -15.12 3.87 -7.20
N ARG A 81 -16.41 4.22 -7.36
CA ARG A 81 -17.09 4.25 -8.67
C ARG A 81 -16.50 5.29 -9.61
N GLU A 82 -16.03 6.41 -9.05
CA GLU A 82 -15.41 7.49 -9.83
C GLU A 82 -14.04 7.12 -10.39
N GLU A 83 -13.26 6.28 -9.70
CA GLU A 83 -11.93 5.87 -10.19
C GLU A 83 -11.96 4.70 -11.19
N MET A 84 -13.02 3.89 -11.22
CA MET A 84 -13.12 2.70 -12.06
C MET A 84 -12.89 2.96 -13.56
N PRO A 85 -13.41 4.04 -14.18
CA PRO A 85 -13.11 4.36 -15.58
C PRO A 85 -11.63 4.68 -15.82
N GLU A 86 -10.97 5.38 -14.88
CA GLU A 86 -9.54 5.70 -14.98
C GLU A 86 -8.69 4.42 -14.87
N LEU A 87 -9.01 3.53 -13.94
CA LEU A 87 -8.38 2.22 -13.81
C LEU A 87 -8.55 1.38 -15.08
N SER A 88 -9.75 1.43 -15.69
CA SER A 88 -10.01 0.74 -16.96
C SER A 88 -9.16 1.28 -18.10
N ALA A 89 -9.01 2.59 -18.22
CA ALA A 89 -8.15 3.21 -19.22
C ALA A 89 -6.69 2.81 -19.02
N MET A 90 -6.21 2.82 -17.78
CA MET A 90 -4.86 2.40 -17.44
C MET A 90 -4.59 0.93 -17.77
N GLN A 91 -5.53 0.02 -17.48
CA GLN A 91 -5.37 -1.40 -17.85
C GLN A 91 -5.28 -1.60 -19.36
N GLN A 92 -5.97 -0.77 -20.15
CA GLN A 92 -5.88 -0.82 -21.61
C GLN A 92 -4.54 -0.28 -22.11
N GLN A 93 -4.02 0.76 -21.47
CA GLN A 93 -2.77 1.41 -21.84
C GLN A 93 -1.53 0.60 -21.44
N TYR A 94 -1.50 0.04 -20.23
CA TYR A 94 -0.35 -0.66 -19.68
C TYR A 94 -0.57 -2.17 -19.65
N LYS A 95 0.08 -2.92 -20.57
CA LYS A 95 -0.05 -4.38 -20.67
C LYS A 95 0.84 -5.17 -19.69
N ASP A 96 1.85 -4.49 -19.15
CA ASP A 96 2.81 -5.07 -18.20
C ASP A 96 2.36 -5.01 -16.74
N ILE A 97 1.22 -4.35 -16.47
CA ILE A 97 0.55 -4.37 -15.18
C ILE A 97 -0.73 -5.18 -15.24
N VAL A 98 -1.20 -5.61 -14.09
CA VAL A 98 -2.56 -6.15 -13.92
C VAL A 98 -3.26 -5.36 -12.84
N ILE A 99 -4.37 -4.72 -13.20
CA ILE A 99 -5.30 -4.13 -12.26
C ILE A 99 -6.31 -5.22 -11.87
N VAL A 100 -6.57 -5.36 -10.58
CA VAL A 100 -7.57 -6.31 -10.05
C VAL A 100 -8.46 -5.55 -9.10
N GLY A 101 -9.74 -5.47 -9.40
CA GLY A 101 -10.75 -4.92 -8.49
C GLY A 101 -11.29 -6.02 -7.59
N LEU A 102 -11.05 -5.92 -6.29
CA LEU A 102 -11.60 -6.84 -5.30
C LEU A 102 -12.72 -6.16 -4.52
N SER A 103 -13.94 -6.56 -4.81
CA SER A 103 -15.13 -6.04 -4.16
C SER A 103 -15.29 -6.57 -2.74
N THR A 104 -15.64 -5.69 -1.82
CA THR A 104 -16.05 -6.03 -0.45
C THR A 104 -17.56 -6.26 -0.31
N ASP A 105 -18.28 -6.29 -1.42
CA ASP A 105 -19.66 -6.76 -1.49
C ASP A 105 -19.71 -8.25 -1.83
N ASP A 106 -20.86 -8.85 -1.63
CA ASP A 106 -21.13 -10.22 -2.10
C ASP A 106 -21.08 -10.31 -3.64
N LEU A 107 -20.94 -11.55 -4.12
CA LEU A 107 -20.79 -11.83 -5.55
C LEU A 107 -21.97 -11.29 -6.39
N GLU A 108 -23.20 -11.47 -5.92
CA GLU A 108 -24.38 -11.11 -6.72
C GLU A 108 -24.54 -9.58 -6.83
N LYS A 109 -24.31 -8.81 -5.75
CA LYS A 109 -24.30 -7.35 -5.82
C LYS A 109 -23.19 -6.84 -6.73
N THR A 110 -21.98 -7.40 -6.59
CA THR A 110 -20.83 -7.04 -7.43
C THR A 110 -21.15 -7.29 -8.90
N LYS A 111 -21.67 -8.46 -9.23
CA LYS A 111 -22.03 -8.88 -10.59
C LYS A 111 -23.13 -7.99 -11.19
N GLU A 112 -24.16 -7.67 -10.43
CA GLU A 112 -25.23 -6.80 -10.89
C GLU A 112 -24.72 -5.37 -11.16
N PHE A 113 -23.86 -4.84 -10.30
CA PHE A 113 -23.26 -3.53 -10.50
C PHE A 113 -22.39 -3.49 -11.77
N ILE A 114 -21.52 -4.49 -11.99
CA ILE A 114 -20.62 -4.54 -13.16
C ILE A 114 -21.38 -4.66 -14.48
N LYS A 115 -22.61 -5.19 -14.52
CA LYS A 115 -23.45 -5.16 -15.73
C LYS A 115 -23.77 -3.71 -16.15
N THR A 116 -23.93 -2.80 -15.18
CA THR A 116 -24.29 -1.41 -15.44
C THR A 116 -23.06 -0.50 -15.60
N ALA A 117 -21.93 -0.89 -15.01
CA ALA A 117 -20.67 -0.15 -15.04
C ALA A 117 -19.51 -1.10 -15.41
N PRO A 118 -19.44 -1.56 -16.68
CA PRO A 118 -18.41 -2.51 -17.09
C PRO A 118 -17.00 -1.90 -17.05
N VAL A 119 -16.04 -2.73 -16.68
CA VAL A 119 -14.61 -2.37 -16.62
C VAL A 119 -13.78 -3.33 -17.48
N SER A 120 -12.54 -2.92 -17.82
CA SER A 120 -11.64 -3.67 -18.69
C SER A 120 -10.60 -4.51 -17.94
N TYR A 121 -10.74 -4.65 -16.63
CA TYR A 121 -9.83 -5.39 -15.75
C TYR A 121 -10.58 -6.46 -14.93
N PRO A 122 -9.90 -7.49 -14.43
CA PRO A 122 -10.48 -8.53 -13.59
C PRO A 122 -11.20 -7.98 -12.36
N ILE A 123 -12.43 -8.43 -12.15
CA ILE A 123 -13.20 -8.18 -10.92
C ILE A 123 -13.37 -9.48 -10.16
N LEU A 124 -13.05 -9.40 -8.87
CA LEU A 124 -13.26 -10.45 -7.89
C LEU A 124 -14.21 -9.93 -6.80
N ALA A 125 -14.91 -10.83 -6.14
CA ALA A 125 -15.80 -10.51 -5.04
C ALA A 125 -15.42 -11.35 -3.82
N GLY A 126 -15.31 -10.74 -2.64
CA GLY A 126 -14.82 -11.45 -1.47
C GLY A 126 -15.58 -11.13 -0.18
N ASP A 127 -16.59 -10.25 -0.22
CA ASP A 127 -17.38 -9.87 0.95
C ASP A 127 -16.47 -9.58 2.17
N MET A 128 -16.78 -10.15 3.32
CA MET A 128 -15.98 -10.00 4.55
C MET A 128 -14.56 -10.55 4.44
N GLU A 129 -14.34 -11.57 3.60
CA GLU A 129 -12.98 -12.09 3.36
C GLU A 129 -12.10 -11.05 2.64
N ALA A 130 -12.66 -10.26 1.72
CA ALA A 130 -11.94 -9.16 1.07
C ALA A 130 -11.59 -8.07 2.08
N MET A 131 -12.48 -7.73 3.01
CA MET A 131 -12.19 -6.79 4.09
C MET A 131 -11.05 -7.30 4.98
N SER A 132 -11.15 -8.53 5.48
CA SER A 132 -10.09 -9.12 6.29
C SER A 132 -8.76 -9.23 5.54
N PHE A 133 -8.82 -9.46 4.23
CA PHE A 133 -7.61 -9.48 3.40
C PHE A 133 -6.99 -8.08 3.26
N SER A 134 -7.79 -7.01 3.08
CA SER A 134 -7.27 -5.63 3.05
C SER A 134 -6.55 -5.26 4.35
N GLU A 135 -7.07 -5.70 5.51
CA GLU A 135 -6.43 -5.51 6.80
C GLU A 135 -5.02 -6.14 6.85
N THR A 136 -4.84 -7.36 6.31
CA THR A 136 -3.52 -8.02 6.23
C THR A 136 -2.53 -7.27 5.34
N LEU A 137 -3.03 -6.40 4.45
CA LEU A 137 -2.25 -5.58 3.54
C LEU A 137 -2.13 -4.11 4.00
N GLY A 138 -2.61 -3.80 5.22
CA GLY A 138 -2.40 -2.50 5.86
C GLY A 138 -3.62 -1.59 5.97
N ASP A 139 -4.82 -2.03 5.59
CA ASP A 139 -6.06 -1.28 5.80
C ASP A 139 -6.68 -1.61 7.17
N ASP A 140 -6.07 -1.12 8.23
CA ASP A 140 -6.55 -1.30 9.61
C ASP A 140 -7.82 -0.50 9.96
N ARG A 141 -8.31 0.32 9.02
CA ARG A 141 -9.43 1.23 9.22
C ARG A 141 -10.65 0.92 8.34
N GLY A 142 -10.54 -0.04 7.41
CA GLY A 142 -11.60 -0.38 6.48
C GLY A 142 -12.00 0.78 5.55
N ILE A 143 -11.02 1.58 5.08
CA ILE A 143 -11.26 2.76 4.23
C ILE A 143 -11.33 2.32 2.77
N LEU A 144 -12.41 2.69 2.08
CA LEU A 144 -12.56 2.45 0.65
C LEU A 144 -12.60 3.78 -0.15
N PRO A 145 -12.02 3.79 -1.37
CA PRO A 145 -11.20 2.73 -1.96
C PRO A 145 -9.87 2.58 -1.24
N TYR A 146 -9.33 1.39 -1.22
CA TYR A 146 -7.98 1.11 -0.78
C TYR A 146 -7.20 0.42 -1.90
N THR A 147 -6.03 0.94 -2.24
CA THR A 147 -5.24 0.40 -3.36
C THR A 147 -3.86 -0.02 -2.89
N VAL A 148 -3.48 -1.22 -3.26
CA VAL A 148 -2.19 -1.84 -2.93
C VAL A 148 -1.42 -2.11 -4.21
N ILE A 149 -0.20 -1.57 -4.31
CA ILE A 149 0.73 -1.86 -5.41
C ILE A 149 1.66 -2.98 -4.97
N ILE A 150 1.70 -4.04 -5.77
CA ILE A 150 2.46 -5.25 -5.50
C ILE A 150 3.46 -5.44 -6.64
N ASP A 151 4.72 -5.65 -6.32
CA ASP A 151 5.76 -5.87 -7.33
C ASP A 151 5.71 -7.28 -7.94
N THR A 152 6.55 -7.53 -8.92
CA THR A 152 6.66 -8.82 -9.63
C THR A 152 7.03 -10.01 -8.72
N LYS A 153 7.53 -9.75 -7.52
CA LYS A 153 7.90 -10.77 -6.52
C LYS A 153 6.82 -10.97 -5.46
N GLY A 154 5.77 -10.13 -5.46
CA GLY A 154 4.68 -10.17 -4.50
C GLY A 154 4.89 -9.29 -3.27
N ALA A 155 5.90 -8.44 -3.24
CA ALA A 155 6.06 -7.49 -2.17
C ALA A 155 5.12 -6.30 -2.34
N VAL A 156 4.45 -5.88 -1.26
CA VAL A 156 3.70 -4.63 -1.22
C VAL A 156 4.70 -3.48 -1.23
N VAL A 157 4.66 -2.65 -2.28
CA VAL A 157 5.59 -1.54 -2.47
C VAL A 157 4.98 -0.18 -2.18
N LYS A 158 3.65 -0.07 -2.28
CA LYS A 158 2.92 1.17 -1.98
C LYS A 158 1.46 0.87 -1.67
N THR A 159 0.85 1.69 -0.82
CA THR A 159 -0.58 1.66 -0.53
C THR A 159 -1.17 3.07 -0.62
N PHE A 160 -2.45 3.14 -0.97
CA PHE A 160 -3.19 4.39 -1.06
C PHE A 160 -4.55 4.24 -0.40
N PHE A 161 -4.91 5.20 0.44
CA PHE A 161 -6.22 5.34 1.04
C PHE A 161 -7.02 6.41 0.31
N GLY A 162 -8.25 6.10 -0.04
CA GLY A 162 -9.12 6.96 -0.82
C GLY A 162 -8.84 6.92 -2.32
N ARG A 163 -9.61 7.72 -3.07
CA ARG A 163 -9.54 7.74 -4.54
C ARG A 163 -8.14 8.06 -5.04
N ILE A 164 -7.71 7.28 -6.02
CA ILE A 164 -6.49 7.50 -6.80
C ILE A 164 -6.85 7.94 -8.21
N ASN A 165 -5.88 8.54 -8.90
CA ASN A 165 -6.00 8.93 -10.30
C ASN A 165 -4.84 8.38 -11.13
N GLN A 166 -4.95 8.50 -12.45
CA GLN A 166 -3.92 8.01 -13.38
C GLN A 166 -2.54 8.56 -13.05
N GLN A 167 -2.40 9.86 -12.78
CA GLN A 167 -1.10 10.49 -12.52
C GLN A 167 -0.41 9.86 -11.30
N ILE A 168 -1.11 9.70 -10.19
CA ILE A 168 -0.58 9.10 -8.95
C ILE A 168 -0.10 7.66 -9.22
N LEU A 169 -0.89 6.89 -9.97
CA LEU A 169 -0.51 5.52 -10.32
C LEU A 169 0.71 5.48 -11.24
N GLU A 170 0.77 6.32 -12.27
CA GLU A 170 1.90 6.39 -13.21
C GLU A 170 3.21 6.74 -12.49
N GLU A 171 3.19 7.71 -11.60
CA GLU A 171 4.37 8.08 -10.78
C GLU A 171 4.92 6.89 -9.98
N THR A 172 4.03 6.00 -9.52
CA THR A 172 4.42 4.80 -8.76
C THR A 172 4.82 3.64 -9.67
N LEU A 173 4.08 3.41 -10.76
CA LEU A 173 4.23 2.23 -11.62
C LEU A 173 5.41 2.33 -12.59
N ILE A 174 5.67 3.52 -13.15
CA ILE A 174 6.74 3.70 -14.16
C ILE A 174 8.12 3.26 -13.65
N PRO A 175 8.56 3.60 -12.43
CA PRO A 175 9.82 3.10 -11.90
C PRO A 175 9.88 1.57 -11.79
N LEU A 176 8.77 0.94 -11.37
CA LEU A 176 8.68 -0.51 -11.19
C LEU A 176 8.79 -1.26 -12.53
N LEU A 177 8.13 -0.72 -13.57
CA LEU A 177 8.18 -1.30 -14.91
C LEU A 177 9.56 -1.21 -15.56
N LYS A 178 10.30 -0.11 -15.33
CA LYS A 178 11.68 0.01 -15.83
C LYS A 178 12.63 -1.01 -15.20
N VAL A 179 12.46 -1.31 -13.92
CA VAL A 179 13.27 -2.32 -13.21
C VAL A 179 12.97 -3.73 -13.72
N SER A 180 11.72 -4.03 -14.07
CA SER A 180 11.32 -5.33 -14.60
C SER A 180 11.81 -5.58 -16.05
N ALA A 181 11.93 -4.53 -16.85
CA ALA A 181 12.37 -4.61 -18.25
C ALA A 181 13.91 -4.77 -18.40
N SER A 182 14.67 -4.55 -17.33
CA SER A 182 16.15 -4.60 -17.34
C SER A 182 16.73 -5.97 -16.92
N LYS A 183 15.89 -6.99 -16.79
CA LYS A 183 16.25 -8.38 -16.46
C LYS A 183 15.90 -9.31 -17.61
#